data_0dbd74f9880ade87ca67543f3e15e07d
#
_entry.id   0dbd74f9880ade87ca67543f3e15e07d
#
_cell.length_a   1.000
_cell.length_b   1.000
_cell.length_c   1.000
_cell.angle_alpha   90.00
_cell.angle_beta   90.00
_cell.angle_gamma   90.00
#
_symmetry.space_group_name_H-M   'P 1'
#
loop_
_entity.id
_entity.type
_entity.pdbx_description
1 polymer ?
#
loop_
_entity_poly.entity_id
_entity_poly.type
_entity_poly.pdbx_seq_one_letter_code
_entity_poly.pdbx_strand_id
1 'polypeptide(L)'
;MTENHNKTLTPELKEKLSKIKHLALDMDGTIYMGSTLFPFTTKFLADMKEAGISYSFLTNNPSKSVADYLKKLAGLGIEASEDNMYTTSLAAIDYIKSHYPEAKRLFLLGTPSMITQFEKAGYISCADDPDDVPDVLVVAFDMSLQ
;
A
#
# COMPACT_ATOMS: atom_id res chain seq x y z
N MET A 1 19.16 20.60 -21.52
CA MET A 1 17.96 21.23 -22.13
C MET A 1 16.76 20.65 -21.41
N THR A 2 16.25 21.37 -20.41
CA THR A 2 15.05 20.98 -19.67
C THR A 2 13.86 21.59 -20.40
N GLU A 3 13.16 20.77 -21.20
CA GLU A 3 11.87 21.20 -21.76
C GLU A 3 10.89 21.39 -20.60
N ASN A 4 10.57 22.63 -20.36
CA ASN A 4 9.59 23.06 -19.38
C ASN A 4 8.20 22.71 -19.93
N HIS A 5 7.73 21.48 -19.60
CA HIS A 5 6.39 20.99 -20.00
C HIS A 5 5.30 21.67 -19.17
N ASN A 6 5.27 23.00 -19.24
CA ASN A 6 4.17 23.79 -18.71
C ASN A 6 2.96 23.62 -19.66
N LYS A 7 2.38 22.42 -19.70
CA LYS A 7 1.11 22.20 -20.41
C LYS A 7 0.07 23.04 -19.72
N THR A 8 -0.30 24.15 -20.35
CA THR A 8 -1.42 24.99 -19.89
C THR A 8 -2.66 24.11 -19.81
N LEU A 9 -3.19 23.91 -18.60
CA LEU A 9 -4.39 23.11 -18.38
C LEU A 9 -5.54 23.72 -19.19
N THR A 10 -6.16 22.94 -20.06
CA THR A 10 -7.38 23.35 -20.76
C THR A 10 -8.52 23.58 -19.77
N PRO A 11 -9.50 24.45 -20.08
CA PRO A 11 -10.68 24.65 -19.22
C PRO A 11 -11.39 23.33 -18.87
N GLU A 12 -11.54 22.43 -19.84
CA GLU A 12 -12.15 21.12 -19.64
C GLU A 12 -11.34 20.24 -18.65
N LEU A 13 -10.02 20.25 -18.76
CA LEU A 13 -9.15 19.48 -17.84
C LEU A 13 -9.21 20.08 -16.42
N LYS A 14 -9.24 21.41 -16.30
CA LYS A 14 -9.43 22.07 -15.00
C LYS A 14 -10.75 21.66 -14.35
N GLU A 15 -11.84 21.63 -15.11
CA GLU A 15 -13.13 21.19 -14.62
C GLU A 15 -13.10 19.72 -14.16
N LYS A 16 -12.48 18.81 -14.91
CA LYS A 16 -12.32 17.42 -14.51
C LYS A 16 -11.51 17.29 -13.23
N LEU A 17 -10.37 17.99 -13.13
CA LEU A 17 -9.51 17.96 -11.95
C LEU A 17 -10.20 18.55 -10.70
N SER A 18 -11.04 19.56 -10.84
CA SER A 18 -11.77 20.17 -9.71
C SER A 18 -12.80 19.22 -9.06
N LYS A 19 -13.18 18.14 -9.76
CA LYS A 19 -14.11 17.12 -9.26
C LYS A 19 -13.41 16.04 -8.43
N ILE A 20 -12.07 15.99 -8.45
CA ILE A 20 -11.30 15.00 -7.68
C ILE A 20 -11.45 15.29 -6.19
N LYS A 21 -11.81 14.27 -5.41
CA LYS A 21 -11.96 14.35 -3.97
C LYS A 21 -11.00 13.44 -3.22
N HIS A 22 -10.41 12.47 -3.92
CA HIS A 22 -9.51 11.50 -3.35
C HIS A 22 -8.43 11.09 -4.35
N LEU A 23 -7.20 10.88 -3.86
CA LEU A 23 -6.08 10.39 -4.64
C LEU A 23 -5.60 9.05 -4.09
N ALA A 24 -5.34 8.10 -4.96
CA ALA A 24 -4.59 6.89 -4.68
C ALA A 24 -3.12 7.15 -5.05
N LEU A 25 -2.24 7.20 -4.05
CA LEU A 25 -0.84 7.55 -4.21
C LEU A 25 0.04 6.31 -4.03
N ASP A 26 0.78 5.95 -5.06
CA ASP A 26 1.91 5.05 -4.92
C ASP A 26 3.02 5.73 -4.11
N MET A 27 3.89 4.93 -3.48
CA MET A 27 4.88 5.44 -2.54
C MET A 27 6.31 5.38 -3.09
N ASP A 28 6.86 4.17 -3.26
CA ASP A 28 8.25 3.99 -3.70
C ASP A 28 8.44 4.43 -5.16
N GLY A 29 9.26 5.45 -5.40
CA GLY A 29 9.45 6.05 -6.73
C GLY A 29 8.44 7.16 -7.08
N THR A 30 7.42 7.39 -6.25
CA THR A 30 6.39 8.40 -6.47
C THR A 30 6.48 9.56 -5.48
N ILE A 31 6.56 9.29 -4.17
CA ILE A 31 6.67 10.31 -3.13
C ILE A 31 8.02 10.29 -2.40
N TYR A 32 8.74 9.18 -2.47
CA TYR A 32 10.11 9.03 -1.97
C TYR A 32 10.89 8.00 -2.80
N MET A 33 12.21 7.99 -2.67
CA MET A 33 13.10 6.94 -3.15
C MET A 33 13.96 6.44 -1.99
N GLY A 34 13.84 5.16 -1.65
CA GLY A 34 14.54 4.58 -0.50
C GLY A 34 14.17 5.27 0.81
N SER A 35 15.10 6.02 1.41
CA SER A 35 14.91 6.81 2.64
C SER A 35 14.84 8.32 2.41
N THR A 36 14.68 8.78 1.17
CA THR A 36 14.73 10.19 0.82
C THR A 36 13.44 10.64 0.15
N LEU A 37 12.77 11.65 0.71
CA LEU A 37 11.62 12.29 0.07
C LEU A 37 12.02 13.00 -1.21
N PHE A 38 11.14 12.98 -2.21
CA PHE A 38 11.28 13.92 -3.33
C PHE A 38 11.02 15.35 -2.84
N PRO A 39 11.71 16.36 -3.42
CA PRO A 39 11.60 17.74 -2.93
C PRO A 39 10.19 18.33 -2.94
N PHE A 40 9.31 17.83 -3.80
CA PHE A 40 7.93 18.31 -3.93
C PHE A 40 6.97 17.65 -2.94
N THR A 41 7.31 16.49 -2.35
CA THR A 41 6.36 15.63 -1.63
C THR A 41 5.65 16.34 -0.48
N THR A 42 6.41 16.99 0.41
CA THR A 42 5.84 17.65 1.58
C THR A 42 4.86 18.75 1.17
N LYS A 43 5.28 19.57 0.19
CA LYS A 43 4.40 20.64 -0.32
C LYS A 43 3.15 20.07 -1.00
N PHE A 44 3.32 19.04 -1.81
CA PHE A 44 2.19 18.40 -2.52
C PHE A 44 1.14 17.86 -1.54
N LEU A 45 1.56 17.14 -0.49
CA LEU A 45 0.63 16.61 0.52
C LEU A 45 -0.07 17.72 1.30
N ALA A 46 0.64 18.81 1.62
CA ALA A 46 0.06 19.99 2.26
C ALA A 46 -0.98 20.67 1.36
N ASP A 47 -0.67 20.87 0.08
CA ASP A 47 -1.58 21.47 -0.90
C ASP A 47 -2.86 20.61 -1.06
N MET A 48 -2.74 19.27 -1.05
CA MET A 48 -3.90 18.36 -1.10
C MET A 48 -4.81 18.55 0.12
N LYS A 49 -4.21 18.61 1.31
CA LYS A 49 -4.94 18.84 2.57
C LYS A 49 -5.66 20.19 2.55
N GLU A 50 -5.00 21.25 2.09
CA GLU A 50 -5.58 22.59 1.96
C GLU A 50 -6.74 22.63 0.94
N ALA A 51 -6.58 21.89 -0.16
CA ALA A 51 -7.63 21.77 -1.19
C ALA A 51 -8.81 20.86 -0.76
N GLY A 52 -8.78 20.26 0.43
CA GLY A 52 -9.78 19.31 0.90
C GLY A 52 -9.82 18.00 0.11
N ILE A 53 -8.69 17.62 -0.52
CA ILE A 53 -8.53 16.37 -1.26
C ILE A 53 -7.89 15.37 -0.32
N SER A 54 -8.61 14.28 -0.03
CA SER A 54 -8.07 13.17 0.74
C SER A 54 -7.15 12.29 -0.10
N TYR A 55 -6.32 11.47 0.55
CA TYR A 55 -5.48 10.51 -0.17
C TYR A 55 -5.28 9.23 0.62
N SER A 56 -5.05 8.14 -0.11
CA SER A 56 -4.58 6.86 0.42
C SER A 56 -3.24 6.51 -0.19
N PHE A 57 -2.35 5.97 0.65
CA PHE A 57 -1.08 5.42 0.20
C PHE A 57 -1.27 3.97 -0.24
N LEU A 58 -0.82 3.67 -1.44
CA LEU A 58 -0.84 2.32 -2.00
C LEU A 58 0.59 1.80 -2.18
N THR A 59 0.74 0.49 -2.07
CA THR A 59 2.00 -0.16 -2.39
C THR A 59 1.75 -1.54 -2.98
N ASN A 60 2.52 -1.88 -4.01
CA ASN A 60 2.57 -3.22 -4.58
C ASN A 60 3.68 -4.09 -3.98
N ASN A 61 4.43 -3.58 -3.01
CA ASN A 61 5.48 -4.34 -2.34
C ASN A 61 4.90 -5.15 -1.17
N PRO A 62 4.89 -6.50 -1.25
CA PRO A 62 4.27 -7.35 -0.23
C PRO A 62 5.18 -7.63 0.97
N SER A 63 6.45 -7.17 0.95
CA SER A 63 7.45 -7.55 1.95
C SER A 63 7.27 -6.86 3.30
N LYS A 64 6.35 -5.90 3.43
CA LYS A 64 6.15 -5.09 4.64
C LYS A 64 4.69 -5.03 5.04
N SER A 65 4.46 -4.96 6.35
CA SER A 65 3.13 -4.72 6.92
C SER A 65 2.74 -3.23 6.87
N VAL A 66 1.47 -2.95 7.14
CA VAL A 66 0.98 -1.58 7.36
C VAL A 66 1.81 -0.86 8.42
N ALA A 67 2.09 -1.51 9.55
CA ALA A 67 2.88 -0.93 10.64
C ALA A 67 4.30 -0.53 10.22
N ASP A 68 4.95 -1.33 9.36
CA ASP A 68 6.28 -1.02 8.83
C ASP A 68 6.25 0.22 7.93
N TYR A 69 5.21 0.35 7.09
CA TYR A 69 5.04 1.51 6.24
C TYR A 69 4.71 2.78 7.04
N LEU A 70 3.83 2.69 8.04
CA LEU A 70 3.54 3.82 8.93
C LEU A 70 4.79 4.31 9.65
N LYS A 71 5.61 3.38 10.17
CA LYS A 71 6.90 3.72 10.78
C LYS A 71 7.85 4.39 9.79
N LYS A 72 7.92 3.88 8.54
CA LYS A 72 8.74 4.47 7.48
C LYS A 72 8.28 5.89 7.13
N LEU A 73 6.98 6.10 6.91
CA LEU A 73 6.41 7.41 6.58
C LEU A 73 6.61 8.42 7.72
N ALA A 74 6.40 8.00 8.97
CA ALA A 74 6.70 8.84 10.13
C ALA A 74 8.18 9.25 10.20
N GLY A 75 9.11 8.33 9.92
CA GLY A 75 10.55 8.63 9.82
C GLY A 75 10.90 9.60 8.70
N LEU A 76 10.07 9.70 7.67
CA LEU A 76 10.17 10.66 6.57
C LEU A 76 9.41 11.98 6.85
N GLY A 77 8.75 12.11 8.00
CA GLY A 77 7.96 13.28 8.35
C GLY A 77 6.59 13.35 7.66
N ILE A 78 6.07 12.22 7.18
CA ILE A 78 4.74 12.12 6.58
C ILE A 78 3.78 11.55 7.62
N GLU A 79 2.68 12.26 7.90
CA GLU A 79 1.58 11.77 8.71
C GLU A 79 0.75 10.75 7.91
N ALA A 80 0.60 9.55 8.45
CA ALA A 80 -0.23 8.49 7.89
C ALA A 80 -0.86 7.67 9.01
N SER A 81 -2.00 7.04 8.72
CA SER A 81 -2.71 6.14 9.62
C SER A 81 -3.09 4.84 8.89
N GLU A 82 -3.57 3.86 9.63
CA GLU A 82 -4.07 2.62 9.03
C GLU A 82 -5.21 2.88 8.03
N ASP A 83 -6.04 3.90 8.28
CA ASP A 83 -7.21 4.22 7.44
C ASP A 83 -6.84 4.73 6.04
N ASN A 84 -5.64 5.29 5.89
CA ASN A 84 -5.17 5.77 4.59
C ASN A 84 -4.00 4.98 4.01
N MET A 85 -3.76 3.76 4.52
CA MET A 85 -2.73 2.85 4.02
C MET A 85 -3.37 1.59 3.43
N TYR A 86 -3.05 1.27 2.16
CA TYR A 86 -3.53 0.07 1.51
C TYR A 86 -2.37 -0.70 0.87
N THR A 87 -2.07 -1.86 1.45
CA THR A 87 -0.97 -2.73 1.03
C THR A 87 -1.49 -3.90 0.19
N THR A 88 -0.60 -4.57 -0.54
CA THR A 88 -0.93 -5.82 -1.24
C THR A 88 -1.46 -6.90 -0.31
N SER A 89 -0.97 -6.97 0.93
CA SER A 89 -1.50 -7.92 1.93
C SER A 89 -2.95 -7.61 2.30
N LEU A 90 -3.32 -6.33 2.47
CA LEU A 90 -4.71 -5.93 2.70
C LEU A 90 -5.59 -6.27 1.50
N ALA A 91 -5.12 -5.98 0.28
CA ALA A 91 -5.84 -6.33 -0.95
C ALA A 91 -6.08 -7.84 -1.08
N ALA A 92 -5.07 -8.66 -0.76
CA ALA A 92 -5.21 -10.11 -0.74
C ALA A 92 -6.18 -10.60 0.33
N ILE A 93 -6.13 -10.02 1.54
CA ILE A 93 -7.06 -10.32 2.63
C ILE A 93 -8.51 -9.99 2.21
N ASP A 94 -8.75 -8.82 1.63
CA ASP A 94 -10.07 -8.40 1.16
C ASP A 94 -10.57 -9.30 0.03
N TYR A 95 -9.67 -9.70 -0.88
CA TYR A 95 -10.00 -10.63 -1.94
C TYR A 95 -10.42 -12.00 -1.38
N ILE A 96 -9.64 -12.56 -0.44
CA ILE A 96 -9.95 -13.86 0.19
C ILE A 96 -11.28 -13.78 0.94
N LYS A 97 -11.51 -12.74 1.74
CA LYS A 97 -12.78 -12.54 2.46
C LYS A 97 -13.98 -12.49 1.52
N SER A 98 -13.81 -11.87 0.35
CA SER A 98 -14.90 -11.68 -0.61
C SER A 98 -15.19 -12.92 -1.46
N HIS A 99 -14.17 -13.69 -1.84
CA HIS A 99 -14.27 -14.79 -2.80
C HIS A 99 -14.22 -16.16 -2.14
N TYR A 100 -13.61 -16.26 -0.96
CA TYR A 100 -13.44 -17.49 -0.19
C TYR A 100 -13.83 -17.26 1.27
N PRO A 101 -15.10 -16.87 1.56
CA PRO A 101 -15.52 -16.44 2.90
C PRO A 101 -15.38 -17.53 3.97
N GLU A 102 -15.38 -18.80 3.57
CA GLU A 102 -15.21 -19.94 4.48
C GLU A 102 -13.75 -20.30 4.75
N ALA A 103 -12.78 -19.71 4.00
CA ALA A 103 -11.36 -19.97 4.17
C ALA A 103 -10.90 -19.43 5.53
N LYS A 104 -10.19 -20.30 6.28
CA LYS A 104 -9.62 -19.97 7.58
C LYS A 104 -8.14 -20.29 7.67
N ARG A 105 -7.70 -21.32 6.95
CA ARG A 105 -6.34 -21.86 6.99
C ARG A 105 -5.60 -21.47 5.72
N LEU A 106 -4.49 -20.74 5.88
CA LEU A 106 -3.71 -20.27 4.74
C LEU A 106 -2.28 -20.82 4.82
N PHE A 107 -1.76 -21.31 3.70
CA PHE A 107 -0.33 -21.47 3.55
C PHE A 107 0.25 -20.13 3.06
N LEU A 108 1.11 -19.53 3.87
CA LEU A 108 1.64 -18.18 3.65
C LEU A 108 3.14 -18.27 3.34
N LEU A 109 3.52 -18.08 2.09
CA LEU A 109 4.93 -17.98 1.66
C LEU A 109 5.28 -16.51 1.46
N GLY A 110 6.04 -15.93 2.41
CA GLY A 110 6.43 -14.53 2.41
C GLY A 110 7.10 -14.11 3.72
N THR A 111 7.33 -12.82 3.89
CA THR A 111 8.02 -12.28 5.07
C THR A 111 7.24 -12.51 6.36
N PRO A 112 7.91 -12.62 7.54
CA PRO A 112 7.23 -12.69 8.83
C PRO A 112 6.26 -11.54 9.08
N SER A 113 6.57 -10.34 8.57
CA SER A 113 5.72 -9.16 8.67
C SER A 113 4.40 -9.33 7.90
N MET A 114 4.45 -9.91 6.70
CA MET A 114 3.26 -10.27 5.93
C MET A 114 2.42 -11.33 6.66
N ILE A 115 3.05 -12.43 7.11
CA ILE A 115 2.37 -13.51 7.83
C ILE A 115 1.60 -12.95 9.03
N THR A 116 2.26 -12.14 9.86
CA THR A 116 1.63 -11.48 11.02
C THR A 116 0.40 -10.64 10.64
N GLN A 117 0.39 -10.03 9.44
CA GLN A 117 -0.76 -9.24 8.99
C GLN A 117 -1.98 -10.12 8.67
N PHE A 118 -1.77 -11.30 8.06
CA PHE A 118 -2.85 -12.27 7.81
C PHE A 118 -3.38 -12.88 9.12
N GLU A 119 -2.50 -13.20 10.07
CA GLU A 119 -2.89 -13.69 11.39
C GLU A 119 -3.73 -12.66 12.16
N LYS A 120 -3.35 -11.39 12.13
CA LYS A 120 -4.16 -10.28 12.69
C LYS A 120 -5.52 -10.15 12.02
N ALA A 121 -5.65 -10.51 10.76
CA ALA A 121 -6.92 -10.54 10.04
C ALA A 121 -7.80 -11.75 10.38
N GLY A 122 -7.31 -12.66 11.26
CA GLY A 122 -8.04 -13.82 11.78
C GLY A 122 -7.78 -15.12 11.03
N TYR A 123 -6.80 -15.16 10.12
CA TYR A 123 -6.40 -16.39 9.46
C TYR A 123 -5.41 -17.21 10.28
N ILE A 124 -5.43 -18.51 10.09
CA ILE A 124 -4.50 -19.47 10.70
C ILE A 124 -3.44 -19.80 9.65
N SER A 125 -2.18 -19.54 9.96
CA SER A 125 -1.06 -19.96 9.12
C SER A 125 -0.84 -21.46 9.26
N CYS A 126 -0.86 -22.19 8.13
CA CYS A 126 -0.57 -23.60 8.10
C CYS A 126 0.93 -23.83 8.28
N ALA A 127 1.28 -24.97 8.91
CA ALA A 127 2.65 -25.43 8.99
C ALA A 127 3.18 -25.87 7.61
N ASP A 128 4.50 -25.94 7.48
CA ASP A 128 5.16 -26.56 6.33
C ASP A 128 5.13 -28.10 6.51
N ASP A 129 3.92 -28.64 6.39
CA ASP A 129 3.60 -30.05 6.60
C ASP A 129 2.61 -30.48 5.50
N PRO A 130 2.92 -31.54 4.72
CA PRO A 130 2.05 -32.03 3.66
C PRO A 130 0.64 -32.46 4.13
N ASP A 131 0.50 -32.82 5.40
CA ASP A 131 -0.77 -33.23 5.98
C ASP A 131 -1.60 -32.02 6.48
N ASP A 132 -1.02 -30.84 6.57
CA ASP A 132 -1.70 -29.60 6.96
C ASP A 132 -2.24 -28.86 5.73
N VAL A 133 -3.37 -29.33 5.20
CA VAL A 133 -3.97 -28.82 3.95
C VAL A 133 -4.56 -27.44 4.16
N PRO A 134 -4.09 -26.40 3.44
CA PRO A 134 -4.65 -25.05 3.48
C PRO A 134 -5.92 -24.90 2.62
N ASP A 135 -6.77 -23.96 2.98
CA ASP A 135 -7.91 -23.55 2.14
C ASP A 135 -7.42 -22.70 0.94
N VAL A 136 -6.40 -21.87 1.17
CA VAL A 136 -5.81 -20.98 0.15
C VAL A 136 -4.30 -20.89 0.35
N LEU A 137 -3.57 -20.81 -0.77
CA LEU A 137 -2.14 -20.50 -0.78
C LEU A 137 -1.93 -19.03 -1.14
N VAL A 138 -1.13 -18.33 -0.35
CA VAL A 138 -0.70 -16.96 -0.62
C VAL A 138 0.82 -16.95 -0.78
N VAL A 139 1.27 -16.55 -1.96
CA VAL A 139 2.70 -16.47 -2.29
C VAL A 139 3.06 -15.02 -2.52
N ALA A 140 4.02 -14.51 -1.79
CA ALA A 140 4.51 -13.14 -1.88
C ALA A 140 6.02 -13.10 -2.11
N PHE A 141 6.51 -11.94 -2.51
CA PHE A 141 7.93 -11.70 -2.67
C PHE A 141 8.64 -11.65 -1.31
N ASP A 142 9.64 -12.51 -1.15
CA ASP A 142 10.50 -12.54 0.02
C ASP A 142 11.96 -12.73 -0.41
N MET A 143 12.81 -11.76 -0.13
CA MET A 143 14.24 -11.81 -0.44
C MET A 143 15.03 -12.74 0.49
N SER A 144 14.44 -13.20 1.58
CA SER A 144 15.07 -14.12 2.55
C SER A 144 14.88 -15.60 2.20
N LEU A 145 14.04 -15.92 1.23
CA LEU A 145 13.86 -17.28 0.71
C LEU A 145 15.13 -17.73 0.01
N GLN A 146 15.72 -18.83 0.50
CA GLN A 146 16.89 -19.50 -0.06
C GLN A 146 16.49 -20.81 -0.73
#